data_dc023956b5c7549952ac876bbc7ac4ea
#
_entry.id   dc023956b5c7549952ac876bbc7ac4ea
#
_cell.length_a   1.000
_cell.length_b   1.000
_cell.length_c   1.000
_cell.angle_alpha   90.00
_cell.angle_beta   90.00
_cell.angle_gamma   90.00
#
_symmetry.space_group_name_H-M   'P 1'
#
loop_
_entity.id
_entity.type
_entity.pdbx_description
1 polymer ?
#
loop_
_entity_poly.entity_id
_entity_poly.type
_entity_poly.pdbx_seq_one_letter_code
_entity_poly.pdbx_strand_id
1 'polypeptide(L)'
;MNDWLDLRPDPAHVKREREKARALRATDWWRAQLAKGECHYGHKIVGAENLTMDHVIPVARGGRSTRGNCVPCCKDCNNAKKAYTPAEQILASLFPEDTPE
;
A
#
# COMPACT_ATOMS: atom_id res chain seq x y z
N MET A 1 12.74 16.87 21.78
CA MET A 1 11.84 15.75 21.55
C MET A 1 12.23 14.96 20.31
N ASN A 2 12.16 13.69 20.39
CA ASN A 2 12.57 12.81 19.29
C ASN A 2 11.37 12.38 18.47
N ASP A 3 10.92 13.26 17.59
CA ASP A 3 9.75 13.01 16.76
C ASP A 3 9.92 11.80 15.86
N TRP A 4 11.15 11.48 15.49
CA TRP A 4 11.45 10.31 14.67
C TRP A 4 11.12 8.99 15.36
N LEU A 5 10.92 9.00 16.67
CA LEU A 5 10.48 7.84 17.42
C LEU A 5 8.95 7.72 17.54
N ASP A 6 8.24 8.76 17.16
CA ASP A 6 6.77 8.75 17.21
C ASP A 6 6.24 8.09 15.95
N LEU A 7 5.82 6.85 16.09
CA LEU A 7 5.30 6.04 14.98
C LEU A 7 3.79 6.15 14.81
N ARG A 8 3.15 6.98 15.62
CA ARG A 8 1.69 7.17 15.51
C ARG A 8 1.36 7.93 14.24
N PRO A 9 0.32 7.52 13.52
CA PRO A 9 -0.11 8.28 12.34
C PRO A 9 -0.66 9.64 12.74
N ASP A 10 -0.39 10.65 11.89
CA ASP A 10 -1.00 11.97 12.01
C ASP A 10 -2.42 11.89 11.43
N PRO A 11 -3.48 12.11 12.25
CA PRO A 11 -4.85 11.99 11.77
C PRO A 11 -5.18 12.93 10.60
N ALA A 12 -4.62 14.13 10.60
CA ALA A 12 -4.87 15.09 9.51
C ALA A 12 -4.24 14.60 8.21
N HIS A 13 -3.03 14.05 8.28
CA HIS A 13 -2.39 13.44 7.12
C HIS A 13 -3.20 12.28 6.57
N VAL A 14 -3.61 11.37 7.44
CA VAL A 14 -4.39 10.19 7.06
C VAL A 14 -5.67 10.61 6.35
N LYS A 15 -6.38 11.58 6.90
CA LYS A 15 -7.63 12.07 6.31
C LYS A 15 -7.40 12.65 4.91
N ARG A 16 -6.38 13.50 4.76
CA ARG A 16 -6.06 14.11 3.48
C ARG A 16 -5.71 13.06 2.43
N GLU A 17 -4.91 12.09 2.81
CA GLU A 17 -4.45 11.09 1.86
C GLU A 17 -5.56 10.11 1.47
N ARG A 18 -6.49 9.81 2.38
CA ARG A 18 -7.67 9.01 2.05
C ARG A 18 -8.55 9.72 1.03
N GLU A 19 -8.73 11.02 1.17
CA GLU A 19 -9.50 11.82 0.22
C GLU A 19 -8.84 11.84 -1.16
N LYS A 20 -7.52 12.03 -1.18
CA LYS A 20 -6.74 11.97 -2.42
C LYS A 20 -6.79 10.59 -3.07
N ALA A 21 -6.72 9.53 -2.29
CA ALA A 21 -6.82 8.17 -2.80
C ALA A 21 -8.18 7.92 -3.45
N ARG A 22 -9.25 8.42 -2.84
CA ARG A 22 -10.60 8.32 -3.42
C ARG A 22 -10.65 9.01 -4.78
N ALA A 23 -10.11 10.23 -4.86
CA ALA A 23 -10.06 10.96 -6.12
C ALA A 23 -9.22 10.22 -7.16
N LEU A 24 -8.09 9.68 -6.76
CA LEU A 24 -7.19 8.94 -7.64
C LEU A 24 -7.84 7.69 -8.20
N ARG A 25 -8.64 6.98 -7.38
CA ARG A 25 -9.38 5.79 -7.82
C ARG A 25 -10.41 6.10 -8.90
N ALA A 26 -10.87 7.34 -8.99
CA ALA A 26 -11.84 7.76 -10.00
C ALA A 26 -11.20 8.19 -11.33
N THR A 27 -9.87 8.17 -11.41
CA THR A 27 -9.15 8.62 -12.61
C THR A 27 -9.03 7.51 -13.66
N ASP A 28 -8.89 7.93 -14.91
CA ASP A 28 -8.61 6.99 -16.01
C ASP A 28 -7.27 6.30 -15.84
N TRP A 29 -6.31 6.98 -15.25
CA TRP A 29 -5.02 6.38 -14.93
C TRP A 29 -5.18 5.13 -14.05
N TRP A 30 -5.99 5.25 -13.00
CA TRP A 30 -6.21 4.11 -12.09
C TRP A 30 -6.95 2.97 -12.79
N ARG A 31 -7.96 3.31 -13.61
CA ARG A 31 -8.67 2.30 -14.38
C ARG A 31 -7.73 1.54 -15.31
N ALA A 32 -6.77 2.24 -15.92
CA ALA A 32 -5.77 1.61 -16.77
C ALA A 32 -4.85 0.68 -15.97
N GLN A 33 -4.52 1.04 -14.73
CA GLN A 33 -3.74 0.15 -13.86
C GLN A 33 -4.53 -1.12 -13.54
N LEU A 34 -5.79 -0.99 -13.19
CA LEU A 34 -6.65 -2.14 -12.91
C LEU A 34 -6.86 -3.04 -14.13
N ALA A 35 -6.95 -2.45 -15.32
CA ALA A 35 -7.20 -3.19 -16.55
C ALA A 35 -6.11 -4.21 -16.87
N LYS A 36 -4.91 -4.02 -16.36
CA LYS A 36 -3.82 -4.99 -16.50
C LYS A 36 -4.13 -6.29 -15.78
N GLY A 37 -4.98 -6.24 -14.75
CA GLY A 37 -5.39 -7.41 -13.97
C GLY A 37 -4.28 -8.05 -13.17
N GLU A 38 -3.15 -7.40 -13.02
CA GLU A 38 -1.95 -7.94 -12.39
C GLU A 38 -1.67 -7.31 -11.04
N CYS A 39 -1.42 -8.15 -10.03
CA CYS A 39 -1.00 -7.69 -8.70
C CYS A 39 0.43 -7.16 -8.78
N HIS A 40 0.64 -5.96 -8.25
CA HIS A 40 1.97 -5.32 -8.26
C HIS A 40 3.04 -6.14 -7.52
N TYR A 41 2.69 -6.75 -6.40
CA TYR A 41 3.66 -7.46 -5.57
C TYR A 41 3.93 -8.88 -6.03
N GLY A 42 2.87 -9.63 -6.29
CA GLY A 42 3.02 -11.04 -6.67
C GLY A 42 3.08 -11.28 -8.17
N HIS A 43 2.77 -10.27 -8.95
CA HIS A 43 2.71 -10.34 -10.43
C HIS A 43 1.75 -11.41 -10.96
N LYS A 44 0.80 -11.83 -10.11
CA LYS A 44 -0.24 -12.78 -10.52
C LYS A 44 -1.35 -12.05 -11.27
N ILE A 45 -1.87 -12.70 -12.30
CA ILE A 45 -3.02 -12.19 -13.03
C ILE A 45 -4.27 -12.67 -12.28
N VAL A 46 -4.96 -11.75 -11.63
CA VAL A 46 -6.12 -12.06 -10.81
C VAL A 46 -7.40 -11.42 -11.33
N GLY A 47 -7.29 -10.54 -12.32
CA GLY A 47 -8.42 -9.79 -12.84
C GLY A 47 -8.65 -8.47 -12.11
N ALA A 48 -9.16 -7.48 -12.83
CA ALA A 48 -9.36 -6.13 -12.29
C ALA A 48 -10.26 -6.11 -11.06
N GLU A 49 -11.30 -6.95 -11.04
CA GLU A 49 -12.27 -7.03 -9.96
C GLU A 49 -11.68 -7.55 -8.65
N ASN A 50 -10.51 -8.17 -8.70
CA ASN A 50 -9.83 -8.72 -7.53
C ASN A 50 -8.67 -7.86 -7.06
N LEU A 51 -8.54 -6.66 -7.61
CA LEU A 51 -7.46 -5.73 -7.25
C LEU A 51 -8.01 -4.55 -6.45
N THR A 52 -7.23 -4.13 -5.47
CA THR A 52 -7.50 -2.93 -4.68
C THR A 52 -6.32 -1.99 -4.79
N MET A 53 -6.49 -0.74 -4.37
CA MET A 53 -5.39 0.21 -4.30
C MET A 53 -4.60 0.00 -3.02
N ASP A 54 -3.29 -0.17 -3.17
CA ASP A 54 -2.38 -0.24 -2.04
C ASP A 54 -1.37 0.91 -2.13
N HIS A 55 -0.95 1.41 -0.97
CA HIS A 55 0.12 2.40 -0.88
C HIS A 55 1.42 1.67 -0.57
N VAL A 56 2.40 1.76 -1.47
CA VAL A 56 3.70 1.11 -1.26
C VAL A 56 4.31 1.56 0.05
N ILE A 57 4.33 2.89 0.29
CA ILE A 57 4.60 3.43 1.61
C ILE A 57 3.24 3.66 2.25
N PRO A 58 2.90 2.95 3.33
CA PRO A 58 1.59 3.07 3.94
C PRO A 58 1.28 4.49 4.41
N VAL A 59 0.02 4.89 4.30
CA VAL A 59 -0.42 6.21 4.74
C VAL A 59 -0.10 6.42 6.22
N ALA A 60 -0.30 5.39 7.03
CA ALA A 60 0.01 5.43 8.46
C ALA A 60 1.50 5.67 8.74
N ARG A 61 2.36 5.46 7.76
CA ARG A 61 3.80 5.65 7.86
C ARG A 61 4.27 6.87 7.06
N GLY A 62 3.34 7.78 6.77
CA GLY A 62 3.65 9.01 6.03
C GLY A 62 3.53 8.92 4.53
N GLY A 63 3.04 7.80 4.00
CA GLY A 63 2.86 7.62 2.56
C GLY A 63 1.80 8.55 1.98
N ARG A 64 1.96 8.89 0.71
CA ARG A 64 1.06 9.81 0.00
C ARG A 64 0.31 9.08 -1.11
N SER A 65 -0.88 9.61 -1.42
CA SER A 65 -1.72 9.09 -2.49
C SER A 65 -1.33 9.72 -3.82
N THR A 66 -0.24 9.23 -4.37
CA THR A 66 0.30 9.68 -5.65
C THR A 66 0.41 8.50 -6.60
N ARG A 67 0.52 8.77 -7.90
CA ARG A 67 0.67 7.71 -8.89
C ARG A 67 1.89 6.83 -8.63
N GLY A 68 2.96 7.42 -8.08
CA GLY A 68 4.18 6.67 -7.78
C GLY A 68 4.09 5.80 -6.54
N ASN A 69 3.08 6.01 -5.69
CA ASN A 69 2.95 5.29 -4.43
C ASN A 69 1.68 4.42 -4.36
N CYS A 70 0.81 4.48 -5.35
CA CYS A 70 -0.44 3.73 -5.38
C CYS A 70 -0.36 2.66 -6.46
N VAL A 71 -0.58 1.42 -6.09
CA VAL A 71 -0.44 0.27 -6.98
C VAL A 71 -1.61 -0.69 -6.83
N PRO A 72 -1.96 -1.44 -7.89
CA PRO A 72 -2.96 -2.50 -7.78
C PRO A 72 -2.40 -3.66 -6.98
N CYS A 73 -3.18 -4.15 -6.03
CA CYS A 73 -2.74 -5.23 -5.14
C CYS A 73 -3.90 -6.19 -4.91
N CYS A 74 -3.64 -7.49 -5.02
CA CYS A 74 -4.65 -8.48 -4.69
C CYS A 74 -4.83 -8.54 -3.16
N LYS A 75 -5.98 -9.04 -2.74
CA LYS A 75 -6.34 -9.07 -1.32
C LYS A 75 -5.33 -9.86 -0.49
N ASP A 76 -4.85 -10.97 -1.01
CA ASP A 76 -3.90 -11.83 -0.30
C ASP A 76 -2.57 -11.12 -0.05
N CYS A 77 -2.03 -10.46 -1.07
CA CYS A 77 -0.78 -9.70 -0.93
C CYS A 77 -0.97 -8.50 -0.01
N ASN A 78 -2.12 -7.82 -0.09
CA ASN A 78 -2.41 -6.68 0.77
C ASN A 78 -2.46 -7.10 2.24
N ASN A 79 -3.11 -8.24 2.53
CA ASN A 79 -3.18 -8.77 3.88
C ASN A 79 -1.79 -9.20 4.38
N ALA A 80 -0.98 -9.82 3.53
CA ALA A 80 0.36 -10.25 3.90
C ALA A 80 1.30 -9.08 4.16
N LYS A 81 1.17 -8.01 3.35
CA LYS A 81 1.99 -6.79 3.49
C LYS A 81 1.64 -6.02 4.75
N LYS A 82 0.34 -5.98 5.09
CA LYS A 82 -0.16 -5.16 6.20
C LYS A 82 0.28 -3.70 6.02
N ALA A 83 0.78 -3.05 7.07
CA ALA A 83 1.24 -1.66 7.01
C ALA A 83 2.77 -1.56 7.03
N TYR A 84 3.45 -2.52 6.40
CA TYR A 84 4.90 -2.52 6.32
C TYR A 84 5.40 -1.70 5.15
N THR A 85 6.50 -0.98 5.36
CA THR A 85 7.25 -0.36 4.27
C THR A 85 8.03 -1.44 3.51
N PRO A 86 8.51 -1.14 2.29
CA PRO A 86 9.35 -2.12 1.56
C PRO A 86 10.56 -2.60 2.36
N ALA A 87 11.22 -1.71 3.10
CA ALA A 87 12.36 -2.10 3.93
C ALA A 87 11.95 -3.08 5.02
N GLU A 88 10.81 -2.84 5.67
CA GLU A 88 10.30 -3.74 6.69
C GLU A 88 9.90 -5.10 6.12
N GLN A 89 9.40 -5.12 4.90
CA GLN A 89 9.07 -6.37 4.21
C GLN A 89 10.33 -7.19 3.94
N ILE A 90 11.40 -6.55 3.53
CA ILE A 90 12.68 -7.22 3.31
C ILE A 90 13.21 -7.80 4.61
N LEU A 91 13.15 -7.02 5.70
CA LEU A 91 13.60 -7.49 7.01
C LEU A 91 12.79 -8.69 7.49
N ALA A 92 11.48 -8.65 7.33
CA ALA A 92 10.61 -9.76 7.71
C ALA A 92 10.94 -11.01 6.92
N SER A 93 11.31 -10.85 5.66
CA SER A 93 11.70 -11.96 4.79
C SER A 93 13.01 -12.61 5.21
N LEU A 94 13.96 -11.79 5.71
CA LEU A 94 15.27 -12.27 6.16
C LEU A 94 15.22 -12.96 7.52
N PHE A 95 14.21 -12.64 8.34
CA PHE A 95 14.06 -13.19 9.69
C PHE A 95 12.68 -13.78 9.87
N PRO A 96 12.38 -14.86 9.14
CA PRO A 96 11.01 -15.43 9.16
C PRO A 96 10.57 -15.93 10.54
N GLU A 97 11.48 -16.28 11.40
CA GLU A 97 11.17 -16.73 12.75
C GLU A 97 10.64 -15.60 13.63
N ASP A 98 10.84 -14.35 13.23
CA ASP A 98 10.35 -13.20 13.95
C ASP A 98 8.96 -12.77 13.52
N THR A 99 8.41 -13.41 12.48
CA THR A 99 7.09 -13.07 12.00
C THR A 99 6.03 -13.78 12.84
N PRO A 100 4.98 -13.05 13.26
CA PRO A 100 3.87 -13.71 13.98
C PRO A 100 3.13 -14.66 13.06
N GLU A 101 2.75 -15.76 13.60
CA GLU A 101 1.93 -16.74 12.88
C GLU A 101 0.47 -16.40 12.93
#